data_ecd4796012440e46e54ba6fdc354d36e
#
_entry.id   ecd4796012440e46e54ba6fdc354d36e
#
_cell.length_a   1.000
_cell.length_b   1.000
_cell.length_c   1.000
_cell.angle_alpha   90.00
_cell.angle_beta   90.00
_cell.angle_gamma   90.00
#
_symmetry.space_group_name_H-M   'P 1'
#
loop_
_entity.id
_entity.type
_entity.pdbx_description
1 polymer ?
#
loop_
_entity_poly.entity_id
_entity_poly.type
_entity_poly.pdbx_seq_one_letter_code
_entity_poly.pdbx_strand_id
1 'polypeptide(L)'
;MSYIAERRVEEKERRRAEIIDAAEKLYAKKGWDAVTMDQVAKSARLSRALLYVYFRDRDELQFAIGERALKVLREKFTEAVAQHARGIDQIEAIGRAYMNYAREFPHYFDICSRFQSHAVSATAGPTESACAVAGDASMMVVVGAIRTGIADGSMRNDIGDPMLFAVALWAFTHGVIQVAMAKGNELERLGVTVPHFGEYALSLLREIGAPRR
;
A
#
# COMPACT_ATOMS: atom_id res chain seq x y z
N MET A 1 -2.34 -20.49 27.55
CA MET A 1 -3.39 -19.48 27.91
C MET A 1 -4.70 -20.21 28.15
N SER A 2 -5.62 -19.65 28.97
CA SER A 2 -6.94 -20.32 29.20
C SER A 2 -7.80 -20.14 27.94
N TYR A 3 -8.55 -21.18 27.56
CA TYR A 3 -9.54 -21.18 26.46
C TYR A 3 -10.48 -19.95 26.47
N ILE A 4 -10.85 -19.48 27.65
CA ILE A 4 -11.67 -18.26 27.81
C ILE A 4 -10.90 -17.00 27.40
N ALA A 5 -9.58 -16.92 27.67
CA ALA A 5 -8.76 -15.79 27.27
C ALA A 5 -8.56 -15.75 25.75
N GLU A 6 -8.36 -16.89 25.11
CA GLU A 6 -8.23 -17.00 23.65
C GLU A 6 -9.52 -16.56 22.95
N ARG A 7 -10.68 -17.05 23.37
CA ARG A 7 -11.97 -16.61 22.83
C ARG A 7 -12.22 -15.11 22.97
N ARG A 8 -11.79 -14.50 24.07
CA ARG A 8 -11.93 -13.04 24.26
C ARG A 8 -11.05 -12.25 23.28
N VAL A 9 -9.86 -12.75 23.01
CA VAL A 9 -8.95 -12.14 22.01
C VAL A 9 -9.56 -12.24 20.61
N GLU A 10 -9.99 -13.44 20.22
CA GLU A 10 -10.64 -13.67 18.92
C GLU A 10 -11.88 -12.79 18.72
N GLU A 11 -12.74 -12.69 19.73
CA GLU A 11 -13.94 -11.85 19.68
C GLU A 11 -13.57 -10.36 19.52
N LYS A 12 -12.52 -9.91 20.25
CA LYS A 12 -12.02 -8.54 20.14
C LYS A 12 -11.49 -8.25 18.75
N GLU A 13 -10.68 -9.14 18.18
CA GLU A 13 -10.12 -8.97 16.83
C GLU A 13 -11.22 -9.03 15.76
N ARG A 14 -12.18 -9.93 15.88
CA ARG A 14 -13.33 -9.97 14.98
C ARG A 14 -14.12 -8.66 15.01
N ARG A 15 -14.39 -8.13 16.19
CA ARG A 15 -15.12 -6.87 16.35
C ARG A 15 -14.34 -5.69 15.79
N ARG A 16 -13.00 -5.68 15.99
CA ARG A 16 -12.11 -4.69 15.40
C ARG A 16 -12.17 -4.73 13.87
N ALA A 17 -12.14 -5.91 13.28
CA ALA A 17 -12.26 -6.11 11.83
C ALA A 17 -13.62 -5.60 11.30
N GLU A 18 -14.75 -5.90 11.95
CA GLU A 18 -16.09 -5.41 11.58
C GLU A 18 -16.18 -3.88 11.57
N ILE A 19 -15.49 -3.21 12.52
CA ILE A 19 -15.41 -1.74 12.56
C ILE A 19 -14.63 -1.20 11.37
N ILE A 20 -13.48 -1.81 11.05
CA ILE A 20 -12.65 -1.43 9.91
C ILE A 20 -13.44 -1.61 8.61
N ASP A 21 -14.14 -2.74 8.43
CA ASP A 21 -14.98 -3.01 7.25
C ASP A 21 -16.08 -1.96 7.08
N ALA A 22 -16.69 -1.53 8.19
CA ALA A 22 -17.71 -0.47 8.18
C ALA A 22 -17.12 0.89 7.77
N ALA A 23 -15.91 1.21 8.24
CA ALA A 23 -15.20 2.43 7.90
C ALA A 23 -14.75 2.43 6.43
N GLU A 24 -14.22 1.32 5.93
CA GLU A 24 -13.81 1.16 4.52
C GLU A 24 -14.98 1.34 3.55
N LYS A 25 -16.15 0.77 3.86
CA LYS A 25 -17.37 0.96 3.06
C LYS A 25 -17.78 2.44 2.98
N LEU A 26 -17.68 3.17 4.08
CA LEU A 26 -17.97 4.60 4.11
C LEU A 26 -16.92 5.39 3.33
N TYR A 27 -15.64 5.04 3.49
CA TYR A 27 -14.52 5.64 2.78
C TYR A 27 -14.67 5.49 1.26
N ALA A 28 -14.86 4.26 0.77
CA ALA A 28 -15.04 3.99 -0.65
C ALA A 28 -16.23 4.77 -1.26
N LYS A 29 -17.27 5.04 -0.45
CA LYS A 29 -18.49 5.73 -0.92
C LYS A 29 -18.33 7.26 -0.99
N LYS A 30 -17.57 7.91 -0.09
CA LYS A 30 -17.64 9.37 0.05
C LYS A 30 -16.30 10.06 0.36
N GLY A 31 -15.20 9.30 0.32
CA GLY A 31 -13.86 9.79 0.68
C GLY A 31 -13.66 9.88 2.20
N TRP A 32 -12.38 9.83 2.62
CA TRP A 32 -12.03 9.80 4.04
C TRP A 32 -12.44 11.07 4.79
N ASP A 33 -12.32 12.23 4.17
CA ASP A 33 -12.59 13.52 4.83
C ASP A 33 -14.06 13.67 5.27
N ALA A 34 -14.98 12.98 4.58
CA ALA A 34 -16.40 12.94 4.92
C ALA A 34 -16.79 11.83 5.90
N VAL A 35 -15.85 10.97 6.35
CA VAL A 35 -16.12 9.89 7.32
C VAL A 35 -16.02 10.43 8.75
N THR A 36 -17.05 10.18 9.58
CA THR A 36 -17.05 10.50 11.00
C THR A 36 -17.18 9.25 11.87
N MET A 37 -16.65 9.29 13.10
CA MET A 37 -16.76 8.17 14.04
C MET A 37 -18.22 7.78 14.32
N ASP A 38 -19.15 8.73 14.36
CA ASP A 38 -20.57 8.44 14.56
C ASP A 38 -21.18 7.63 13.39
N GLN A 39 -20.77 7.94 12.16
CA GLN A 39 -21.21 7.18 10.98
C GLN A 39 -20.62 5.78 10.98
N VAL A 40 -19.36 5.62 11.40
CA VAL A 40 -18.71 4.31 11.53
C VAL A 40 -19.44 3.48 12.59
N ALA A 41 -19.71 4.03 13.78
CA ALA A 41 -20.45 3.34 14.84
C ALA A 41 -21.82 2.86 14.35
N LYS A 42 -22.58 3.75 13.67
CA LYS A 42 -23.88 3.40 13.09
C LYS A 42 -23.76 2.32 12.00
N SER A 43 -22.76 2.41 11.13
CA SER A 43 -22.52 1.43 10.06
C SER A 43 -22.11 0.06 10.61
N ALA A 44 -21.31 0.04 11.69
CA ALA A 44 -20.89 -1.17 12.40
C ALA A 44 -21.96 -1.71 13.39
N ARG A 45 -23.11 -1.02 13.50
CA ARG A 45 -24.19 -1.35 14.47
C ARG A 45 -23.71 -1.37 15.92
N LEU A 46 -22.88 -0.41 16.29
CA LEU A 46 -22.32 -0.23 17.63
C LEU A 46 -22.78 1.08 18.24
N SER A 47 -22.76 1.14 19.59
CA SER A 47 -22.83 2.44 20.27
C SER A 47 -21.52 3.20 20.04
N ARG A 48 -21.60 4.55 20.06
CA ARG A 48 -20.43 5.42 20.00
C ARG A 48 -19.41 5.08 21.10
N ALA A 49 -19.88 4.87 22.33
CA ALA A 49 -19.00 4.51 23.44
C ALA A 49 -18.24 3.22 23.19
N LEU A 50 -18.88 2.20 22.62
CA LEU A 50 -18.22 0.94 22.30
C LEU A 50 -17.20 1.10 21.16
N LEU A 51 -17.47 1.93 20.15
CA LEU A 51 -16.49 2.24 19.11
C LEU A 51 -15.19 2.81 19.69
N TYR A 52 -15.32 3.76 20.65
CA TYR A 52 -14.14 4.38 21.29
C TYR A 52 -13.36 3.44 22.22
N VAL A 53 -13.89 2.28 22.58
CA VAL A 53 -13.13 1.21 23.24
C VAL A 53 -12.14 0.55 22.28
N TYR A 54 -12.44 0.51 20.97
CA TYR A 54 -11.61 -0.12 19.94
C TYR A 54 -10.66 0.85 19.24
N PHE A 55 -11.11 2.08 19.02
CA PHE A 55 -10.36 3.13 18.31
C PHE A 55 -10.54 4.46 19.03
N ARG A 56 -9.43 4.99 19.53
CA ARG A 56 -9.39 6.26 20.27
C ARG A 56 -9.96 7.43 19.46
N ASP A 57 -9.65 7.47 18.18
CA ASP A 57 -10.01 8.56 17.28
C ASP A 57 -10.07 8.07 15.82
N ARG A 58 -10.36 9.00 14.92
CA ARG A 58 -10.44 8.74 13.48
C ARG A 58 -9.07 8.42 12.88
N ASP A 59 -8.00 8.99 13.41
CA ASP A 59 -6.65 8.81 12.90
C ASP A 59 -6.15 7.39 13.22
N GLU A 60 -6.42 6.89 14.42
CA GLU A 60 -6.12 5.50 14.76
C GLU A 60 -6.88 4.51 13.87
N LEU A 61 -8.14 4.80 13.54
CA LEU A 61 -8.92 4.00 12.60
C LEU A 61 -8.34 4.08 11.17
N GLN A 62 -7.84 5.25 10.77
CA GLN A 62 -7.15 5.43 9.49
C GLN A 62 -5.88 4.59 9.41
N PHE A 63 -5.05 4.57 10.45
CA PHE A 63 -3.88 3.71 10.52
C PHE A 63 -4.23 2.23 10.42
N ALA A 64 -5.34 1.80 11.03
CA ALA A 64 -5.78 0.41 10.93
C ALA A 64 -6.21 0.01 9.51
N ILE A 65 -6.86 0.91 8.78
CA ILE A 65 -7.17 0.70 7.35
C ILE A 65 -5.87 0.70 6.53
N GLY A 66 -4.94 1.61 6.82
CA GLY A 66 -3.64 1.68 6.16
C GLY A 66 -2.80 0.42 6.37
N GLU A 67 -2.77 -0.12 7.57
CA GLU A 67 -2.12 -1.40 7.87
C GLU A 67 -2.69 -2.53 7.00
N ARG A 68 -4.03 -2.61 6.89
CA ARG A 68 -4.70 -3.61 6.03
C ARG A 68 -4.36 -3.39 4.56
N ALA A 69 -4.42 -2.15 4.09
CA ALA A 69 -4.07 -1.77 2.72
C ALA A 69 -2.64 -2.18 2.35
N LEU A 70 -1.68 -1.93 3.24
CA LEU A 70 -0.27 -2.29 3.03
C LEU A 70 -0.03 -3.81 3.10
N LYS A 71 -0.79 -4.55 3.92
CA LYS A 71 -0.75 -6.02 3.90
C LYS A 71 -1.21 -6.59 2.56
N VAL A 72 -2.34 -6.09 2.02
CA VAL A 72 -2.82 -6.47 0.68
C VAL A 72 -1.79 -6.11 -0.39
N LEU A 73 -1.19 -4.92 -0.32
CA LEU A 73 -0.14 -4.51 -1.25
C LEU A 73 1.06 -5.47 -1.21
N ARG A 74 1.53 -5.83 -0.01
CA ARG A 74 2.63 -6.79 0.16
C ARG A 74 2.30 -8.16 -0.42
N GLU A 75 1.08 -8.65 -0.22
CA GLU A 75 0.61 -9.90 -0.82
C GLU A 75 0.69 -9.85 -2.35
N LYS A 76 0.16 -8.79 -2.98
CA LYS A 76 0.24 -8.57 -4.44
C LYS A 76 1.69 -8.52 -4.94
N PHE A 77 2.60 -7.88 -4.20
CA PHE A 77 4.02 -7.83 -4.55
C PHE A 77 4.67 -9.22 -4.42
N THR A 78 4.37 -9.95 -3.36
CA THR A 78 4.91 -11.29 -3.12
C THR A 78 4.44 -12.28 -4.19
N GLU A 79 3.16 -12.23 -4.56
CA GLU A 79 2.58 -13.01 -5.65
C GLU A 79 3.27 -12.70 -6.99
N ALA A 80 3.49 -11.41 -7.28
CA ALA A 80 4.16 -10.98 -8.52
C ALA A 80 5.60 -11.48 -8.59
N VAL A 81 6.36 -11.35 -7.50
CA VAL A 81 7.76 -11.84 -7.43
C VAL A 81 7.84 -13.35 -7.64
N ALA A 82 6.93 -14.13 -7.07
CA ALA A 82 6.93 -15.58 -7.14
C ALA A 82 6.76 -16.14 -8.59
N GLN A 83 6.28 -15.33 -9.53
CA GLN A 83 6.08 -15.72 -10.93
C GLN A 83 7.36 -15.61 -11.79
N HIS A 84 8.44 -15.02 -11.26
CA HIS A 84 9.62 -14.68 -12.03
C HIS A 84 10.91 -15.10 -11.32
N ALA A 85 11.82 -15.73 -12.07
CA ALA A 85 13.11 -16.16 -11.54
C ALA A 85 14.14 -15.02 -11.49
N ARG A 86 14.12 -14.09 -12.48
CA ARG A 86 15.11 -13.01 -12.60
C ARG A 86 14.64 -11.77 -11.87
N GLY A 87 15.57 -11.13 -11.15
CA GLY A 87 15.23 -9.94 -10.35
C GLY A 87 14.71 -8.77 -11.18
N ILE A 88 15.22 -8.53 -12.39
CA ILE A 88 14.71 -7.47 -13.27
C ILE A 88 13.25 -7.71 -13.68
N ASP A 89 12.86 -8.95 -13.91
CA ASP A 89 11.49 -9.32 -14.26
C ASP A 89 10.58 -9.23 -13.02
N GLN A 90 11.10 -9.52 -11.82
CA GLN A 90 10.42 -9.29 -10.54
C GLN A 90 10.12 -7.81 -10.31
N ILE A 91 11.06 -6.90 -10.59
CA ILE A 91 10.86 -5.44 -10.45
C ILE A 91 9.77 -4.94 -11.40
N GLU A 92 9.78 -5.37 -12.66
CA GLU A 92 8.73 -5.02 -13.61
C GLU A 92 7.36 -5.54 -13.14
N ALA A 93 7.32 -6.79 -12.67
CA ALA A 93 6.09 -7.40 -12.14
C ALA A 93 5.55 -6.68 -10.90
N ILE A 94 6.42 -6.22 -9.99
CA ILE A 94 6.04 -5.38 -8.83
C ILE A 94 5.45 -4.06 -9.31
N GLY A 95 6.07 -3.38 -10.27
CA GLY A 95 5.56 -2.14 -10.84
C GLY A 95 4.15 -2.32 -11.42
N ARG A 96 3.95 -3.38 -12.21
CA ARG A 96 2.65 -3.76 -12.77
C ARG A 96 1.63 -4.10 -11.68
N ALA A 97 2.03 -4.85 -10.65
CA ALA A 97 1.18 -5.18 -9.52
C ALA A 97 0.75 -3.93 -8.75
N TYR A 98 1.62 -2.93 -8.60
CA TYR A 98 1.30 -1.68 -7.94
C TYR A 98 0.29 -0.84 -8.74
N MET A 99 0.45 -0.76 -10.07
CA MET A 99 -0.53 -0.09 -10.93
C MET A 99 -1.90 -0.79 -10.89
N ASN A 100 -1.92 -2.13 -10.90
CA ASN A 100 -3.15 -2.90 -10.78
C ASN A 100 -3.81 -2.73 -9.41
N TYR A 101 -3.02 -2.73 -8.33
CA TYR A 101 -3.49 -2.47 -6.97
C TYR A 101 -4.20 -1.12 -6.85
N ALA A 102 -3.62 -0.05 -7.40
CA ALA A 102 -4.24 1.27 -7.36
C ALA A 102 -5.58 1.32 -8.12
N ARG A 103 -5.71 0.55 -9.20
CA ARG A 103 -6.97 0.44 -9.97
C ARG A 103 -8.01 -0.43 -9.28
N GLU A 104 -7.60 -1.54 -8.68
CA GLU A 104 -8.47 -2.50 -7.99
C GLU A 104 -8.94 -1.96 -6.63
N PHE A 105 -8.04 -1.26 -5.91
CA PHE A 105 -8.28 -0.74 -4.56
C PHE A 105 -7.97 0.77 -4.47
N PRO A 106 -8.71 1.64 -5.19
CA PRO A 106 -8.37 3.07 -5.25
C PRO A 106 -8.42 3.77 -3.89
N HIS A 107 -9.30 3.34 -2.97
CA HIS A 107 -9.36 3.85 -1.61
C HIS A 107 -8.14 3.43 -0.76
N TYR A 108 -7.57 2.25 -0.99
CA TYR A 108 -6.34 1.82 -0.34
C TYR A 108 -5.12 2.58 -0.86
N PHE A 109 -5.07 2.81 -2.17
CA PHE A 109 -4.01 3.65 -2.75
C PHE A 109 -4.08 5.09 -2.22
N ASP A 110 -5.28 5.69 -2.13
CA ASP A 110 -5.48 7.03 -1.58
C ASP A 110 -5.04 7.11 -0.10
N ILE A 111 -5.44 6.16 0.75
CA ILE A 111 -5.07 6.17 2.17
C ILE A 111 -3.56 6.02 2.36
N CYS A 112 -2.89 5.13 1.61
CA CYS A 112 -1.44 4.98 1.65
C CYS A 112 -0.72 6.25 1.20
N SER A 113 -1.27 6.98 0.23
CA SER A 113 -0.73 8.26 -0.24
C SER A 113 -0.83 9.37 0.81
N ARG A 114 -1.88 9.35 1.64
CA ARG A 114 -2.11 10.34 2.71
C ARG A 114 -1.16 10.17 3.89
N PHE A 115 -0.71 8.95 4.22
CA PHE A 115 0.23 8.71 5.33
C PHE A 115 1.61 9.34 5.11
N GLN A 116 1.98 9.65 3.89
CA GLN A 116 3.26 10.29 3.57
C GLN A 116 3.42 11.68 4.19
N SER A 117 2.34 12.31 4.59
CA SER A 117 2.33 13.64 5.21
C SER A 117 2.43 13.62 6.75
N HIS A 118 2.41 12.43 7.38
CA HIS A 118 2.55 12.30 8.82
C HIS A 118 3.94 11.77 9.16
N ALA A 119 4.72 12.58 9.89
CA ALA A 119 5.96 12.08 10.49
C ALA A 119 5.59 10.95 11.47
N VAL A 120 6.29 9.81 11.39
CA VAL A 120 6.16 8.77 12.41
C VAL A 120 6.51 9.42 13.75
N SER A 121 5.51 9.57 14.62
CA SER A 121 5.68 10.20 15.92
C SER A 121 6.57 9.32 16.80
N ALA A 122 7.50 9.94 17.55
CA ALA A 122 8.24 9.24 18.61
C ALA A 122 7.33 8.66 19.70
N THR A 123 6.04 9.08 19.71
CA THR A 123 4.97 8.60 20.58
C THR A 123 3.92 7.79 19.82
N ALA A 124 4.29 7.15 18.69
CA ALA A 124 3.39 6.37 17.86
C ALA A 124 2.64 5.31 18.68
N GLY A 125 1.33 5.26 18.52
CA GLY A 125 0.51 4.21 19.15
C GLY A 125 0.73 2.84 18.48
N PRO A 126 0.22 1.76 19.10
CA PRO A 126 0.40 0.41 18.55
C PRO A 126 -0.12 0.25 17.11
N THR A 127 -1.25 0.86 16.78
CA THR A 127 -1.86 0.78 15.44
C THR A 127 -1.04 1.56 14.40
N GLU A 128 -0.52 2.74 14.75
CA GLU A 128 0.37 3.52 13.90
C GLU A 128 1.68 2.76 13.63
N SER A 129 2.28 2.18 14.69
CA SER A 129 3.48 1.35 14.57
C SER A 129 3.25 0.12 13.69
N ALA A 130 2.10 -0.55 13.82
CA ALA A 130 1.74 -1.70 12.99
C ALA A 130 1.58 -1.31 11.51
N CYS A 131 1.00 -0.14 11.24
CA CYS A 131 0.91 0.40 9.88
C CYS A 131 2.31 0.68 9.28
N ALA A 132 3.22 1.29 10.05
CA ALA A 132 4.59 1.54 9.60
C ALA A 132 5.33 0.23 9.30
N VAL A 133 5.25 -0.77 10.19
CA VAL A 133 5.84 -2.11 9.98
C VAL A 133 5.28 -2.77 8.71
N ALA A 134 3.99 -2.62 8.43
CA ALA A 134 3.40 -3.16 7.20
C ALA A 134 3.95 -2.47 5.93
N GLY A 135 4.19 -1.16 6.00
CA GLY A 135 4.84 -0.39 4.94
C GLY A 135 6.28 -0.86 4.68
N ASP A 136 7.06 -0.97 5.75
CA ASP A 136 8.44 -1.48 5.69
C ASP A 136 8.49 -2.89 5.07
N ALA A 137 7.58 -3.76 5.49
CA ALA A 137 7.49 -5.13 4.96
C ALA A 137 7.18 -5.16 3.46
N SER A 138 6.36 -4.24 2.95
CA SER A 138 6.08 -4.11 1.52
C SER A 138 7.32 -3.64 0.75
N MET A 139 8.06 -2.65 1.30
CA MET A 139 9.31 -2.14 0.72
C MET A 139 10.39 -3.22 0.68
N MET A 140 10.47 -4.08 1.70
CA MET A 140 11.44 -5.18 1.75
C MET A 140 11.24 -6.22 0.65
N VAL A 141 10.04 -6.40 0.11
CA VAL A 141 9.82 -7.25 -1.08
C VAL A 141 10.53 -6.65 -2.29
N VAL A 142 10.43 -5.33 -2.49
CA VAL A 142 11.12 -4.61 -3.58
C VAL A 142 12.64 -4.73 -3.44
N VAL A 143 13.17 -4.49 -2.24
CA VAL A 143 14.61 -4.64 -1.93
C VAL A 143 15.09 -6.06 -2.20
N GLY A 144 14.28 -7.07 -1.86
CA GLY A 144 14.57 -8.48 -2.15
C GLY A 144 14.72 -8.75 -3.65
N ALA A 145 13.79 -8.25 -4.46
CA ALA A 145 13.84 -8.37 -5.93
C ALA A 145 15.08 -7.69 -6.54
N ILE A 146 15.44 -6.49 -6.03
CA ILE A 146 16.66 -5.79 -6.45
C ILE A 146 17.91 -6.62 -6.15
N ARG A 147 18.02 -7.15 -4.93
CA ARG A 147 19.16 -8.00 -4.54
C ARG A 147 19.25 -9.27 -5.40
N THR A 148 18.11 -9.89 -5.70
CA THR A 148 18.05 -11.02 -6.63
C THR A 148 18.59 -10.61 -7.99
N GLY A 149 18.18 -9.48 -8.55
CA GLY A 149 18.61 -9.00 -9.86
C GLY A 149 20.10 -8.64 -9.93
N ILE A 150 20.68 -8.13 -8.85
CA ILE A 150 22.12 -7.91 -8.74
C ILE A 150 22.85 -9.26 -8.72
N ALA A 151 22.36 -10.21 -7.92
CA ALA A 151 22.98 -11.51 -7.75
C ALA A 151 22.92 -12.38 -9.02
N ASP A 152 21.81 -12.33 -9.78
CA ASP A 152 21.63 -13.09 -11.03
C ASP A 152 22.17 -12.35 -12.27
N GLY A 153 22.72 -11.15 -12.12
CA GLY A 153 23.26 -10.31 -13.18
C GLY A 153 22.21 -9.70 -14.12
N SER A 154 20.93 -9.81 -13.81
CA SER A 154 19.86 -9.20 -14.59
C SER A 154 19.69 -7.71 -14.31
N MET A 155 20.21 -7.22 -13.18
CA MET A 155 20.28 -5.81 -12.85
C MET A 155 21.73 -5.33 -12.71
N ARG A 156 21.93 -4.04 -12.96
CA ARG A 156 23.24 -3.41 -12.79
C ARG A 156 23.66 -3.44 -11.31
N ASN A 157 24.95 -3.58 -11.04
CA ASN A 157 25.52 -3.68 -9.70
C ASN A 157 26.04 -2.34 -9.13
N ASP A 158 25.96 -1.26 -9.92
CA ASP A 158 26.41 0.08 -9.57
C ASP A 158 25.26 1.01 -9.12
N ILE A 159 24.15 0.44 -8.65
CA ILE A 159 22.99 1.20 -8.17
C ILE A 159 23.17 1.83 -6.78
N GLY A 160 24.26 1.50 -6.08
CA GLY A 160 24.48 1.93 -4.70
C GLY A 160 23.65 1.15 -3.69
N ASP A 161 23.01 1.86 -2.75
CA ASP A 161 22.16 1.25 -1.72
C ASP A 161 20.85 0.72 -2.32
N PRO A 162 20.57 -0.59 -2.23
CA PRO A 162 19.31 -1.18 -2.71
C PRO A 162 18.04 -0.59 -2.09
N MET A 163 18.09 -0.11 -0.86
CA MET A 163 16.96 0.54 -0.22
C MET A 163 16.68 1.91 -0.86
N LEU A 164 17.72 2.72 -1.06
CA LEU A 164 17.59 4.02 -1.73
C LEU A 164 17.05 3.84 -3.17
N PHE A 165 17.54 2.82 -3.87
CA PHE A 165 17.06 2.50 -5.22
C PHE A 165 15.60 2.05 -5.20
N ALA A 166 15.19 1.20 -4.24
CA ALA A 166 13.80 0.79 -4.06
C ALA A 166 12.87 1.98 -3.81
N VAL A 167 13.28 2.93 -2.95
CA VAL A 167 12.51 4.16 -2.68
C VAL A 167 12.38 5.01 -3.94
N ALA A 168 13.43 5.14 -4.75
CA ALA A 168 13.38 5.87 -6.03
C ALA A 168 12.42 5.22 -7.04
N LEU A 169 12.45 3.88 -7.17
CA LEU A 169 11.52 3.13 -8.02
C LEU A 169 10.07 3.28 -7.54
N TRP A 170 9.87 3.23 -6.22
CA TRP A 170 8.55 3.45 -5.63
C TRP A 170 8.05 4.87 -5.93
N ALA A 171 8.86 5.90 -5.70
CA ALA A 171 8.49 7.29 -5.96
C ALA A 171 8.13 7.52 -7.44
N PHE A 172 8.91 6.95 -8.37
CA PHE A 172 8.62 6.99 -9.79
C PHE A 172 7.27 6.34 -10.12
N THR A 173 7.07 5.07 -9.70
CA THR A 173 5.84 4.32 -10.00
C THR A 173 4.62 4.97 -9.35
N HIS A 174 4.77 5.45 -8.12
CA HIS A 174 3.72 6.18 -7.41
C HIS A 174 3.31 7.45 -8.17
N GLY A 175 4.28 8.23 -8.64
CA GLY A 175 4.02 9.42 -9.47
C GLY A 175 3.31 9.08 -10.78
N VAL A 176 3.69 8.01 -11.46
CA VAL A 176 3.00 7.51 -12.66
C VAL A 176 1.54 7.19 -12.37
N ILE A 177 1.27 6.47 -11.28
CA ILE A 177 -0.10 6.14 -10.86
C ILE A 177 -0.90 7.41 -10.53
N GLN A 178 -0.32 8.33 -9.77
CA GLN A 178 -0.97 9.61 -9.42
C GLN A 178 -1.35 10.41 -10.67
N VAL A 179 -0.44 10.52 -11.63
CA VAL A 179 -0.70 11.21 -12.91
C VAL A 179 -1.79 10.48 -13.69
N ALA A 180 -1.73 9.15 -13.81
CA ALA A 180 -2.72 8.36 -14.52
C ALA A 180 -4.13 8.53 -13.93
N MET A 181 -4.25 8.56 -12.60
CA MET A 181 -5.53 8.70 -11.90
C MET A 181 -6.08 10.14 -11.93
N ALA A 182 -5.20 11.14 -11.75
CA ALA A 182 -5.63 12.53 -11.60
C ALA A 182 -5.72 13.29 -12.93
N LYS A 183 -4.98 12.85 -13.97
CA LYS A 183 -4.74 13.59 -15.20
C LYS A 183 -5.09 12.81 -16.47
N GLY A 184 -5.91 11.77 -16.37
CA GLY A 184 -6.27 10.92 -17.52
C GLY A 184 -6.79 11.72 -18.74
N ASN A 185 -7.68 12.66 -18.53
CA ASN A 185 -8.22 13.51 -19.61
C ASN A 185 -7.14 14.43 -20.24
N GLU A 186 -6.17 14.89 -19.43
CA GLU A 186 -5.06 15.71 -19.96
C GLU A 186 -4.09 14.85 -20.79
N LEU A 187 -3.83 13.61 -20.37
CA LEU A 187 -3.03 12.65 -21.13
C LEU A 187 -3.70 12.35 -22.49
N GLU A 188 -5.00 12.09 -22.51
CA GLU A 188 -5.75 11.84 -23.74
C GLU A 188 -5.69 13.04 -24.70
N ARG A 189 -5.79 14.26 -24.18
CA ARG A 189 -5.64 15.49 -24.98
C ARG A 189 -4.24 15.62 -25.61
N LEU A 190 -3.22 15.04 -24.97
CA LEU A 190 -1.85 14.95 -25.48
C LEU A 190 -1.63 13.75 -26.42
N GLY A 191 -2.68 12.97 -26.73
CA GLY A 191 -2.58 11.75 -27.52
C GLY A 191 -2.00 10.55 -26.78
N VAL A 192 -1.92 10.62 -25.45
CA VAL A 192 -1.36 9.55 -24.59
C VAL A 192 -2.48 8.83 -23.87
N THR A 193 -2.68 7.56 -24.16
CA THR A 193 -3.64 6.74 -23.40
C THR A 193 -3.02 6.27 -22.07
N VAL A 194 -3.84 6.19 -21.02
CA VAL A 194 -3.40 5.73 -19.69
C VAL A 194 -2.73 4.34 -19.74
N PRO A 195 -3.27 3.33 -20.48
CA PRO A 195 -2.57 2.05 -20.62
C PRO A 195 -1.20 2.16 -21.27
N HIS A 196 -1.05 2.94 -22.35
CA HIS A 196 0.22 3.13 -23.03
C HIS A 196 1.24 3.84 -22.13
N PHE A 197 0.80 4.85 -21.38
CA PHE A 197 1.64 5.54 -20.38
C PHE A 197 2.17 4.58 -19.32
N GLY A 198 1.30 3.69 -18.80
CA GLY A 198 1.69 2.68 -17.82
C GLY A 198 2.74 1.69 -18.37
N GLU A 199 2.52 1.15 -19.56
CA GLU A 199 3.47 0.22 -20.20
C GLU A 199 4.82 0.90 -20.50
N TYR A 200 4.80 2.14 -20.97
CA TYR A 200 6.01 2.91 -21.19
C TYR A 200 6.79 3.17 -19.88
N ALA A 201 6.07 3.50 -18.80
CA ALA A 201 6.70 3.67 -17.50
C ALA A 201 7.36 2.38 -16.97
N LEU A 202 6.73 1.21 -17.20
CA LEU A 202 7.31 -0.08 -16.85
C LEU A 202 8.58 -0.38 -17.68
N SER A 203 8.60 -0.02 -18.97
CA SER A 203 9.82 -0.17 -19.80
C SER A 203 10.97 0.70 -19.28
N LEU A 204 10.68 1.93 -18.83
CA LEU A 204 11.69 2.81 -18.22
C LEU A 204 12.22 2.22 -16.89
N LEU A 205 11.37 1.63 -16.04
CA LEU A 205 11.84 0.95 -14.82
C LEU A 205 12.84 -0.16 -15.16
N ARG A 206 12.55 -0.94 -16.20
CA ARG A 206 13.44 -2.00 -16.68
C ARG A 206 14.77 -1.43 -17.20
N GLU A 207 14.74 -0.36 -17.98
CA GLU A 207 15.94 0.28 -18.52
C GLU A 207 16.84 0.87 -17.41
N ILE A 208 16.25 1.50 -16.39
CA ILE A 208 16.97 2.05 -15.24
C ILE A 208 17.70 0.96 -14.48
N GLY A 209 17.09 -0.22 -14.32
CA GLY A 209 17.66 -1.34 -13.60
C GLY A 209 18.59 -2.23 -14.43
N ALA A 210 18.51 -2.22 -15.74
CA ALA A 210 19.27 -3.11 -16.62
C ALA A 210 20.79 -2.86 -16.56
N PRO A 211 21.62 -3.90 -16.77
CA PRO A 211 23.07 -3.73 -16.91
C PRO A 211 23.42 -2.74 -18.03
N ARG A 212 24.39 -1.85 -17.76
CA ARG A 212 24.93 -0.96 -18.81
C ARG A 212 25.69 -1.81 -19.84
N ARG A 213 25.42 -1.60 -21.09
CA ARG A 213 26.17 -2.23 -22.20
C ARG A 213 27.54 -1.57 -22.32
#